data_6b3737511beebff71e70f5013d1c84f1
#
_entry.id   6b3737511beebff71e70f5013d1c84f1
#
_cell.length_a   1.000
_cell.length_b   1.000
_cell.length_c   1.000
_cell.angle_alpha   90.00
_cell.angle_beta   90.00
_cell.angle_gamma   90.00
#
_symmetry.space_group_name_H-M   'P 1'
#
loop_
_entity.id
_entity.type
_entity.pdbx_description
1 polymer ?
#
loop_
_entity_poly.entity_id
_entity_poly.type
_entity_poly.pdbx_seq_one_letter_code
_entity_poly.pdbx_strand_id
1 'polypeptide(L)'
;TYEPWVIEAPEKRAGRRGEHIATEIIKGVLREGDYLFTNISVSYDGKRTELDNVVVNKYGVFIFEVKNYKGQLYGNEDDYNWEKYKDDGYGNTFVKEVKNPVKQVKRQIYILAKYLEGYNVWVEGYVILIRSNSPVQSTYILQSVEDIDRAIHTFKRNHLSRDTVESIKRMLV
;
A
#
# COMPACT_ATOMS: atom_id res chain seq x y z
N THR A 1 20.48 17.10 4.57
CA THR A 1 19.77 15.82 4.64
C THR A 1 18.30 16.01 4.28
N TYR A 2 17.78 15.16 3.45
CA TYR A 2 16.38 15.21 3.07
C TYR A 2 15.48 14.75 4.23
N GLU A 3 14.48 15.57 4.55
CA GLU A 3 13.46 15.19 5.53
C GLU A 3 12.22 14.72 4.78
N PRO A 4 11.79 13.46 4.96
CA PRO A 4 10.60 12.97 4.28
C PRO A 4 9.36 13.78 4.66
N TRP A 5 8.55 14.08 3.64
CA TRP A 5 7.30 14.80 3.82
C TRP A 5 6.17 13.80 4.00
N VAL A 6 5.60 13.76 5.20
CA VAL A 6 4.56 12.80 5.58
C VAL A 6 3.36 13.55 6.13
N ILE A 7 2.18 13.22 5.64
CA ILE A 7 0.92 13.74 6.15
C ILE A 7 0.08 12.60 6.71
N GLU A 8 -0.35 12.74 7.96
CA GLU A 8 -1.22 11.79 8.61
C GLU A 8 -2.58 12.42 8.86
N ALA A 9 -3.66 11.73 8.48
CA ALA A 9 -5.01 12.23 8.71
C ALA A 9 -5.29 12.28 10.20
N PRO A 10 -5.80 13.41 10.72
CA PRO A 10 -5.98 13.59 12.17
C PRO A 10 -6.91 12.57 12.82
N GLU A 11 -7.93 12.11 12.10
CA GLU A 11 -8.91 11.17 12.62
C GLU A 11 -8.43 9.73 12.60
N LYS A 12 -7.29 9.46 11.99
CA LYS A 12 -6.72 8.13 11.86
C LYS A 12 -5.45 8.01 12.67
N ARG A 13 -5.60 7.68 13.92
CA ARG A 13 -4.45 7.48 14.78
C ARG A 13 -3.72 6.22 14.40
N ALA A 14 -2.42 6.29 14.33
CA ALA A 14 -1.57 5.15 14.04
C ALA A 14 -1.56 4.21 15.26
N GLY A 15 -2.67 3.54 15.52
CA GLY A 15 -2.78 2.62 16.63
C GLY A 15 -2.24 1.23 16.35
N ARG A 16 -1.84 0.97 15.11
CA ARG A 16 -1.45 -0.36 14.68
C ARG A 16 0.05 -0.41 14.44
N ARG A 17 0.71 -1.26 15.23
CA ARG A 17 2.16 -1.40 15.17
C ARG A 17 2.67 -1.79 13.79
N GLY A 18 1.98 -2.70 13.09
CA GLY A 18 2.39 -3.13 11.75
C GLY A 18 2.37 -2.01 10.73
N GLU A 19 1.35 -1.16 10.76
CA GLU A 19 1.24 -0.01 9.86
C GLU A 19 2.36 1.00 10.13
N HIS A 20 2.71 1.20 11.40
CA HIS A 20 3.79 2.10 11.78
C HIS A 20 5.14 1.59 11.26
N ILE A 21 5.40 0.29 11.39
CA ILE A 21 6.64 -0.32 10.88
C ILE A 21 6.75 -0.11 9.37
N ALA A 22 5.66 -0.38 8.63
CA ALA A 22 5.67 -0.22 7.19
C ALA A 22 5.88 1.24 6.77
N THR A 23 5.24 2.17 7.47
CA THR A 23 5.43 3.60 7.21
C THR A 23 6.91 3.99 7.38
N GLU A 24 7.58 3.50 8.42
CA GLU A 24 8.99 3.79 8.63
C GLU A 24 9.88 3.16 7.54
N ILE A 25 9.54 1.97 7.08
CA ILE A 25 10.26 1.33 5.97
C ILE A 25 10.12 2.16 4.69
N ILE A 26 8.91 2.59 4.38
CA ILE A 26 8.64 3.42 3.20
C ILE A 26 9.41 4.75 3.29
N LYS A 27 9.36 5.40 4.45
CA LYS A 27 10.10 6.64 4.68
C LYS A 27 11.59 6.49 4.37
N GLY A 28 12.15 5.32 4.66
CA GLY A 28 13.57 5.06 4.44
C GLY A 28 13.99 5.05 2.97
N VAL A 29 13.06 4.87 2.04
CA VAL A 29 13.36 4.86 0.60
C VAL A 29 12.89 6.12 -0.12
N LEU A 30 12.25 7.05 0.57
CA LEU A 30 11.78 8.29 -0.04
C LEU A 30 12.95 9.17 -0.46
N ARG A 31 12.77 9.83 -1.59
CA ARG A 31 13.73 10.80 -2.16
C ARG A 31 13.08 12.16 -2.24
N GLU A 32 13.88 13.18 -2.50
CA GLU A 32 13.35 14.51 -2.76
C GLU A 32 12.34 14.44 -3.91
N GLY A 33 11.17 15.05 -3.71
CA GLY A 33 10.08 14.98 -4.67
C GLY A 33 9.09 13.85 -4.41
N ASP A 34 9.36 12.98 -3.44
CA ASP A 34 8.40 11.96 -3.00
C ASP A 34 7.59 12.50 -1.82
N TYR A 35 6.29 12.24 -1.82
CA TYR A 35 5.39 12.69 -0.75
C TYR A 35 4.60 11.48 -0.25
N LEU A 36 4.67 11.23 1.05
CA LEU A 36 3.97 10.12 1.68
C LEU A 36 2.76 10.61 2.47
N PHE A 37 1.61 10.03 2.16
CA PHE A 37 0.36 10.26 2.90
C PHE A 37 0.01 9.00 3.65
N THR A 38 -0.44 9.14 4.89
CA THR A 38 -0.85 8.00 5.71
C THR A 38 -2.29 8.13 6.14
N ASN A 39 -2.97 7.00 6.23
CA ASN A 39 -4.34 6.88 6.77
C ASN A 39 -5.32 7.85 6.13
N ILE A 40 -5.36 7.87 4.81
CA ILE A 40 -6.28 8.72 4.07
C ILE A 40 -7.51 7.94 3.62
N SER A 41 -8.63 8.64 3.50
CA SER A 41 -9.87 8.07 2.97
C SER A 41 -10.19 8.70 1.64
N VAL A 42 -10.56 7.87 0.67
CA VAL A 42 -11.04 8.35 -0.63
C VAL A 42 -12.31 7.62 -0.98
N SER A 43 -13.16 8.28 -1.77
CA SER A 43 -14.37 7.66 -2.24
C SER A 43 -14.68 8.09 -3.67
N TYR A 44 -15.35 7.20 -4.39
CA TYR A 44 -15.79 7.44 -5.74
C TYR A 44 -17.07 6.66 -5.99
N ASP A 45 -18.10 7.35 -6.48
CA ASP A 45 -19.38 6.73 -6.83
C ASP A 45 -19.95 5.88 -5.70
N GLY A 46 -19.94 6.41 -4.48
CA GLY A 46 -20.45 5.74 -3.30
C GLY A 46 -19.55 4.65 -2.73
N LYS A 47 -18.42 4.37 -3.37
CA LYS A 47 -17.44 3.39 -2.89
C LYS A 47 -16.36 4.12 -2.12
N ARG A 48 -16.15 3.72 -0.88
CA ARG A 48 -15.15 4.33 -0.01
C ARG A 48 -14.07 3.31 0.34
N THR A 49 -12.83 3.78 0.45
CA THR A 49 -11.74 2.96 0.94
C THR A 49 -10.78 3.81 1.78
N GLU A 50 -10.07 3.14 2.67
CA GLU A 50 -9.00 3.75 3.46
C GLU A 50 -7.67 3.24 2.94
N LEU A 51 -6.71 4.14 2.82
CA LEU A 51 -5.39 3.85 2.26
C LEU A 51 -4.37 4.05 3.36
N ASP A 52 -3.65 2.98 3.71
CA ASP A 52 -2.66 3.02 4.79
C ASP A 52 -1.50 3.94 4.47
N ASN A 53 -0.92 3.78 3.28
CA ASN A 53 0.20 4.57 2.81
C ASN A 53 0.05 4.84 1.32
N VAL A 54 0.24 6.09 0.92
CA VAL A 54 0.21 6.49 -0.49
C VAL A 54 1.40 7.38 -0.77
N VAL A 55 2.20 7.02 -1.75
CA VAL A 55 3.33 7.83 -2.21
C VAL A 55 2.93 8.53 -3.51
N VAL A 56 3.17 9.82 -3.57
CA VAL A 56 2.95 10.63 -4.78
C VAL A 56 4.29 11.20 -5.22
N ASN A 57 4.63 11.04 -6.48
CA ASN A 57 5.83 11.62 -7.07
C ASN A 57 5.65 11.80 -8.58
N LYS A 58 6.71 12.17 -9.28
CA LYS A 58 6.66 12.37 -10.73
C LYS A 58 6.36 11.10 -11.53
N TYR A 59 6.53 9.92 -10.93
CA TYR A 59 6.27 8.65 -11.61
C TYR A 59 4.82 8.20 -11.48
N GLY A 60 4.10 8.70 -10.50
CA GLY A 60 2.70 8.34 -10.30
C GLY A 60 2.26 8.37 -8.86
N VAL A 61 1.23 7.59 -8.58
CA VAL A 61 0.64 7.44 -7.25
C VAL A 61 0.67 5.96 -6.88
N PHE A 62 1.20 5.66 -5.70
CA PHE A 62 1.49 4.28 -5.29
C PHE A 62 0.87 4.00 -3.92
N ILE A 63 0.00 2.99 -3.88
CA ILE A 63 -0.70 2.57 -2.66
C ILE A 63 0.08 1.40 -2.04
N PHE A 64 0.25 1.43 -0.72
CA PHE A 64 0.82 0.31 0.02
C PHE A 64 -0.16 -0.14 1.09
N GLU A 65 -0.75 -1.32 0.87
CA GLU A 65 -1.62 -1.98 1.83
C GLU A 65 -0.78 -2.87 2.73
N VAL A 66 -0.90 -2.67 4.03
CA VAL A 66 -0.03 -3.34 5.00
C VAL A 66 -0.82 -4.38 5.77
N LYS A 67 -0.27 -5.58 5.87
CA LYS A 67 -0.86 -6.66 6.66
C LYS A 67 0.18 -7.27 7.58
N ASN A 68 -0.23 -7.49 8.81
CA ASN A 68 0.62 -8.09 9.85
C ASN A 68 0.03 -9.44 10.27
N TYR A 69 -0.05 -10.36 9.31
CA TYR A 69 -0.56 -11.70 9.58
C TYR A 69 0.52 -12.55 10.26
N LYS A 70 0.12 -13.26 11.32
CA LYS A 70 0.96 -14.26 11.98
C LYS A 70 0.72 -15.62 11.33
N GLY A 71 1.76 -16.45 11.28
CA GLY A 71 1.67 -17.79 10.73
C GLY A 71 1.95 -17.83 9.22
N GLN A 72 1.74 -18.99 8.62
CA GLN A 72 2.02 -19.20 7.22
C GLN A 72 0.77 -18.98 6.37
N LEU A 73 0.92 -18.27 5.27
CA LEU A 73 -0.19 -17.96 4.37
C LEU A 73 -0.16 -18.85 3.15
N TYR A 74 -1.35 -19.26 2.70
CA TYR A 74 -1.54 -20.06 1.48
C TYR A 74 -2.72 -19.50 0.70
N GLY A 75 -2.60 -19.55 -0.61
CA GLY A 75 -3.65 -19.11 -1.53
C GLY A 75 -3.08 -18.68 -2.86
N ASN A 76 -3.98 -18.26 -3.73
CA ASN A 76 -3.64 -17.74 -5.05
C ASN A 76 -4.05 -16.28 -5.15
N GLU A 77 -3.45 -15.58 -6.09
CA GLU A 77 -3.72 -14.16 -6.31
C GLU A 77 -5.21 -13.87 -6.52
N ASP A 78 -5.92 -14.80 -7.16
CA ASP A 78 -7.33 -14.58 -7.51
C ASP A 78 -8.33 -15.16 -6.51
N ASP A 79 -7.85 -15.81 -5.46
CA ASP A 79 -8.74 -16.39 -4.44
C ASP A 79 -9.45 -15.28 -3.67
N TYR A 80 -10.70 -15.53 -3.27
CA TYR A 80 -11.45 -14.59 -2.45
C TYR A 80 -10.82 -14.47 -1.06
N ASN A 81 -10.45 -15.61 -0.47
CA ASN A 81 -9.80 -15.68 0.83
C ASN A 81 -8.51 -16.46 0.73
N TRP A 82 -7.58 -16.16 1.63
CA TRP A 82 -6.38 -16.96 1.85
C TRP A 82 -6.53 -17.74 3.16
N GLU A 83 -5.77 -18.80 3.29
CA GLU A 83 -5.71 -19.59 4.52
C GLU A 83 -4.45 -19.21 5.31
N LYS A 84 -4.63 -19.07 6.62
CA LYS A 84 -3.54 -18.75 7.54
C LYS A 84 -3.39 -19.92 8.51
N TYR A 85 -2.22 -20.54 8.51
CA TYR A 85 -1.87 -21.65 9.38
C TYR A 85 -0.98 -21.17 10.51
N LYS A 86 -1.38 -21.47 11.73
CA LYS A 86 -0.64 -21.07 12.92
C LYS A 86 -0.42 -22.28 13.81
N ASP A 87 0.80 -22.45 14.29
CA ASP A 87 1.19 -23.49 15.25
C ASP A 87 1.12 -22.88 16.66
N ASP A 88 0.57 -23.62 17.64
CA ASP A 88 0.46 -23.19 19.03
C ASP A 88 1.71 -23.51 19.87
N GLY A 89 2.72 -24.15 19.27
CA GLY A 89 3.92 -24.58 19.98
C GLY A 89 3.77 -25.90 20.73
N TYR A 90 2.58 -26.51 20.70
CA TYR A 90 2.30 -27.78 21.37
C TYR A 90 1.89 -28.89 20.40
N GLY A 91 2.21 -28.71 19.12
CA GLY A 91 1.89 -29.69 18.09
C GLY A 91 0.51 -29.51 17.46
N ASN A 92 -0.23 -28.48 17.83
CA ASN A 92 -1.53 -28.18 17.24
C ASN A 92 -1.39 -27.11 16.17
N THR A 93 -2.09 -27.32 15.04
CA THR A 93 -2.12 -26.35 13.95
C THR A 93 -3.54 -25.82 13.80
N PHE A 94 -3.67 -24.50 13.74
CA PHE A 94 -4.94 -23.83 13.54
C PHE A 94 -4.97 -23.21 12.15
N VAL A 95 -6.13 -23.31 11.50
CA VAL A 95 -6.35 -22.70 10.18
C VAL A 95 -7.41 -21.63 10.31
N LYS A 96 -7.14 -20.45 9.76
CA LYS A 96 -8.08 -19.36 9.74
C LYS A 96 -8.12 -18.74 8.35
N GLU A 97 -9.31 -18.43 7.87
CA GLU A 97 -9.44 -17.68 6.61
C GLU A 97 -9.22 -16.20 6.85
N VAL A 98 -8.51 -15.56 5.93
CA VAL A 98 -8.34 -14.11 5.88
C VAL A 98 -8.66 -13.64 4.48
N LYS A 99 -9.12 -12.41 4.35
CA LYS A 99 -9.39 -11.84 3.03
C LYS A 99 -8.08 -11.70 2.25
N ASN A 100 -8.15 -11.98 0.96
CA ASN A 100 -7.01 -11.80 0.07
C ASN A 100 -6.65 -10.32 -0.04
N PRO A 101 -5.48 -9.89 0.46
CA PRO A 101 -5.11 -8.48 0.44
C PRO A 101 -4.81 -7.97 -0.98
N VAL A 102 -4.48 -8.85 -1.93
CA VAL A 102 -4.28 -8.45 -3.32
C VAL A 102 -5.59 -7.96 -3.92
N LYS A 103 -6.70 -8.62 -3.63
CA LYS A 103 -8.02 -8.14 -4.09
C LYS A 103 -8.38 -6.81 -3.45
N GLN A 104 -8.01 -6.62 -2.20
CA GLN A 104 -8.23 -5.36 -1.51
C GLN A 104 -7.45 -4.23 -2.17
N VAL A 105 -6.19 -4.43 -2.47
CA VAL A 105 -5.37 -3.39 -3.12
C VAL A 105 -5.84 -3.11 -4.54
N LYS A 106 -6.30 -4.12 -5.28
CA LYS A 106 -6.86 -3.91 -6.62
C LYS A 106 -8.10 -3.00 -6.56
N ARG A 107 -8.96 -3.20 -5.57
CA ARG A 107 -10.11 -2.32 -5.36
C ARG A 107 -9.67 -0.90 -5.01
N GLN A 108 -8.67 -0.75 -4.18
CA GLN A 108 -8.12 0.55 -3.81
C GLN A 108 -7.54 1.28 -5.02
N ILE A 109 -6.82 0.56 -5.88
CA ILE A 109 -6.28 1.12 -7.14
C ILE A 109 -7.42 1.67 -7.99
N TYR A 110 -8.50 0.90 -8.16
CA TYR A 110 -9.64 1.33 -8.95
C TYR A 110 -10.25 2.62 -8.40
N ILE A 111 -10.53 2.65 -7.11
CA ILE A 111 -11.17 3.80 -6.47
C ILE A 111 -10.27 5.04 -6.56
N LEU A 112 -8.99 4.89 -6.27
CA LEU A 112 -8.07 6.03 -6.30
C LEU A 112 -7.84 6.53 -7.73
N ALA A 113 -7.72 5.62 -8.70
CA ALA A 113 -7.57 5.99 -10.10
C ALA A 113 -8.78 6.79 -10.59
N LYS A 114 -9.99 6.38 -10.20
CA LYS A 114 -11.21 7.11 -10.54
C LYS A 114 -11.28 8.45 -9.83
N TYR A 115 -10.91 8.50 -8.58
CA TYR A 115 -10.86 9.74 -7.80
C TYR A 115 -9.92 10.77 -8.43
N LEU A 116 -8.84 10.31 -9.05
CA LEU A 116 -7.82 11.16 -9.67
C LEU A 116 -7.89 11.19 -11.20
N GLU A 117 -8.97 10.71 -11.81
CA GLU A 117 -9.01 10.52 -13.26
C GLU A 117 -8.79 11.79 -14.07
N GLY A 118 -9.14 12.96 -13.51
CA GLY A 118 -8.91 14.24 -14.18
C GLY A 118 -7.44 14.59 -14.41
N TYR A 119 -6.53 13.90 -13.76
CA TYR A 119 -5.09 14.21 -13.82
C TYR A 119 -4.31 13.26 -14.72
N ASN A 120 -4.96 12.24 -15.31
CA ASN A 120 -4.30 11.26 -16.17
C ASN A 120 -3.04 10.68 -15.50
N VAL A 121 -3.18 10.22 -14.26
CA VAL A 121 -2.07 9.74 -13.46
C VAL A 121 -2.01 8.21 -13.46
N TRP A 122 -0.81 7.66 -13.40
CA TRP A 122 -0.58 6.23 -13.22
C TRP A 122 -0.76 5.88 -11.74
N VAL A 123 -1.65 4.93 -11.44
CA VAL A 123 -1.90 4.47 -10.07
C VAL A 123 -1.54 2.99 -9.98
N GLU A 124 -0.67 2.67 -9.04
CA GLU A 124 -0.31 1.30 -8.69
C GLU A 124 -0.58 1.05 -7.22
N GLY A 125 -0.67 -0.21 -6.84
CA GLY A 125 -0.81 -0.58 -5.44
C GLY A 125 -0.16 -1.91 -5.17
N TYR A 126 0.33 -2.06 -3.94
CA TYR A 126 1.08 -3.23 -3.51
C TYR A 126 0.71 -3.61 -2.08
N VAL A 127 0.90 -4.90 -1.77
CA VAL A 127 0.74 -5.43 -0.44
C VAL A 127 2.12 -5.60 0.20
N ILE A 128 2.27 -5.12 1.42
CA ILE A 128 3.46 -5.37 2.22
C ILE A 128 3.05 -6.31 3.35
N LEU A 129 3.68 -7.49 3.41
CA LEU A 129 3.49 -8.44 4.49
C LEU A 129 4.64 -8.27 5.48
N ILE A 130 4.34 -7.69 6.64
CA ILE A 130 5.35 -7.32 7.63
C ILE A 130 6.20 -8.51 8.06
N ARG A 131 5.59 -9.69 8.14
CA ARG A 131 6.28 -10.89 8.61
C ARG A 131 6.91 -11.73 7.49
N SER A 132 6.86 -11.26 6.25
CA SER A 132 7.44 -11.94 5.09
C SER A 132 7.05 -13.42 5.04
N ASN A 133 5.80 -13.72 5.33
CA ASN A 133 5.33 -15.07 5.59
C ASN A 133 4.46 -15.65 4.49
N SER A 134 4.48 -15.09 3.29
CA SER A 134 3.61 -15.56 2.22
C SER A 134 4.37 -16.34 1.14
N PRO A 135 3.97 -17.57 0.88
CA PRO A 135 4.40 -18.29 -0.32
C PRO A 135 3.58 -17.91 -1.56
N VAL A 136 2.59 -17.04 -1.43
CA VAL A 136 1.73 -16.64 -2.55
C VAL A 136 2.56 -15.88 -3.59
N GLN A 137 2.47 -16.32 -4.83
CA GLN A 137 3.17 -15.67 -5.94
C GLN A 137 2.31 -14.58 -6.54
N SER A 138 2.78 -13.35 -6.46
CA SER A 138 2.07 -12.20 -7.01
C SER A 138 3.01 -11.01 -7.18
N THR A 139 2.89 -10.31 -8.30
CA THR A 139 3.63 -9.06 -8.51
C THR A 139 3.10 -7.93 -7.63
N TYR A 140 1.93 -8.11 -7.03
CA TYR A 140 1.36 -7.13 -6.11
C TYR A 140 1.95 -7.23 -4.70
N ILE A 141 2.68 -8.31 -4.40
CA ILE A 141 3.27 -8.50 -3.07
C ILE A 141 4.75 -8.13 -3.13
N LEU A 142 5.13 -7.12 -2.35
CA LEU A 142 6.52 -6.70 -2.25
C LEU A 142 7.18 -7.40 -1.07
N GLN A 143 8.38 -7.90 -1.28
CA GLN A 143 9.08 -8.75 -0.33
C GLN A 143 10.34 -8.13 0.24
N SER A 144 10.75 -6.96 -0.26
CA SER A 144 11.98 -6.32 0.19
C SER A 144 11.86 -4.80 0.12
N VAL A 145 12.74 -4.12 0.85
CA VAL A 145 12.86 -2.67 0.81
C VAL A 145 13.24 -2.21 -0.60
N GLU A 146 14.10 -2.97 -1.28
CA GLU A 146 14.52 -2.67 -2.65
C GLU A 146 13.35 -2.74 -3.63
N ASP A 147 12.41 -3.65 -3.40
CA ASP A 147 11.19 -3.73 -4.22
C ASP A 147 10.35 -2.46 -4.08
N ILE A 148 10.23 -1.92 -2.87
CA ILE A 148 9.49 -0.69 -2.61
C ILE A 148 10.17 0.47 -3.33
N ASP A 149 11.48 0.60 -3.16
CA ASP A 149 12.27 1.66 -3.80
C ASP A 149 12.11 1.61 -5.32
N ARG A 150 12.23 0.42 -5.90
CA ARG A 150 12.08 0.24 -7.35
C ARG A 150 10.67 0.57 -7.82
N ALA A 151 9.65 0.16 -7.05
CA ALA A 151 8.26 0.37 -7.43
C ALA A 151 7.94 1.86 -7.58
N ILE A 152 8.40 2.71 -6.66
CA ILE A 152 8.06 4.13 -6.68
C ILE A 152 9.03 4.99 -7.49
N HIS A 153 10.15 4.44 -7.92
CA HIS A 153 11.18 5.21 -8.63
C HIS A 153 11.46 4.69 -10.05
N THR A 154 10.51 4.00 -10.65
CA THR A 154 10.64 3.48 -12.01
C THR A 154 9.64 4.20 -12.93
N PHE A 155 10.12 4.66 -14.09
CA PHE A 155 9.27 5.28 -15.11
C PHE A 155 8.18 4.28 -15.54
N LYS A 156 6.94 4.74 -15.59
CA LYS A 156 5.81 3.91 -15.98
C LYS A 156 5.28 4.28 -17.38
N ARG A 157 4.73 5.46 -17.50
CA ARG A 157 4.07 5.89 -18.73
C ARG A 157 4.51 7.29 -19.15
N ASN A 158 4.49 8.22 -18.21
CA ASN A 158 4.89 9.61 -18.40
C ASN A 158 5.21 10.22 -17.05
N HIS A 159 6.09 11.21 -17.06
CA HIS A 159 6.36 11.96 -15.83
C HIS A 159 5.23 12.95 -15.57
N LEU A 160 4.80 13.03 -14.32
CA LEU A 160 3.86 14.07 -13.91
C LEU A 160 4.60 15.38 -13.74
N SER A 161 3.96 16.49 -14.15
CA SER A 161 4.52 17.82 -13.92
C SER A 161 4.47 18.14 -12.43
N ARG A 162 5.28 19.11 -12.03
CA ARG A 162 5.24 19.62 -10.64
C ARG A 162 3.84 20.09 -10.26
N ASP A 163 3.16 20.80 -11.16
CA ASP A 163 1.82 21.32 -10.89
C ASP A 163 0.81 20.19 -10.70
N THR A 164 0.90 19.14 -11.49
CA THR A 164 0.03 17.97 -11.35
C THR A 164 0.28 17.27 -10.01
N VAL A 165 1.55 17.09 -9.63
CA VAL A 165 1.88 16.50 -8.32
C VAL A 165 1.30 17.34 -7.18
N GLU A 166 1.44 18.68 -7.25
CA GLU A 166 0.88 19.57 -6.24
C GLU A 166 -0.65 19.49 -6.17
N SER A 167 -1.32 19.39 -7.33
CA SER A 167 -2.77 19.25 -7.37
C SER A 167 -3.22 17.92 -6.74
N ILE A 168 -2.54 16.84 -7.04
CA ILE A 168 -2.86 15.53 -6.46
C ILE A 168 -2.66 15.56 -4.94
N LYS A 169 -1.58 16.18 -4.47
CA LYS A 169 -1.34 16.36 -3.03
C LYS A 169 -2.53 17.05 -2.34
N ARG A 170 -3.07 18.10 -2.97
CA ARG A 170 -4.24 18.80 -2.42
C ARG A 170 -5.49 17.93 -2.41
N MET A 171 -5.65 17.05 -3.39
CA MET A 171 -6.79 16.14 -3.46
C MET A 171 -6.78 15.10 -2.34
N LEU A 172 -5.60 14.73 -1.84
CA LEU A 172 -5.44 13.66 -0.86
C LEU A 172 -5.46 14.15 0.59
N VAL A 173 -5.46 15.44 0.81
CA VAL A 173 -5.43 16.00 2.17
C VAL A 173 -6.83 16.29 2.70
#